data_02d8ed5bc5735b90c0dc86a8e194f000
#
_entry.id   02d8ed5bc5735b90c0dc86a8e194f000
#
_cell.length_a   1.000
_cell.length_b   1.000
_cell.length_c   1.000
_cell.angle_alpha   90.00
_cell.angle_beta   90.00
_cell.angle_gamma   90.00
#
_symmetry.space_group_name_H-M   'P 1'
#
loop_
_entity.id
_entity.type
_entity.pdbx_description
1 polymer ?
#
loop_
_entity_poly.entity_id
_entity_poly.type
_entity_poly.pdbx_seq_one_letter_code
_entity_poly.pdbx_strand_id
1 'polypeptide(L)'
;NSLRLTLWVLLIVYIFNFLDRQIVNILAEPISRDLGLSDTQIGLMTGIAFAAFYTFLGIPIARYADRPKTNRVGLISVSLIIWSGMTALCGVAQNFVQLLLARIGVGVGEAGCTPAAHSLIADLAPPEKRASAISFYSLGIPIGSLLGMVIGGLVADAYGWRAAFLIAGLPGLALAALVFL
;
A
#
# COMPACT_ATOMS: atom_id res chain seq x y z
N ASN A 1 25.92 1.72 -5.28
CA ASN A 1 25.29 1.47 -6.55
C ASN A 1 23.81 1.86 -6.49
N SER A 2 23.43 2.98 -7.17
CA SER A 2 22.11 3.60 -6.97
C SER A 2 20.95 2.71 -7.44
N LEU A 3 21.13 1.95 -8.52
CA LEU A 3 20.07 1.04 -8.98
C LEU A 3 19.78 -0.05 -7.95
N ARG A 4 20.82 -0.64 -7.39
CA ARG A 4 20.66 -1.71 -6.39
C ARG A 4 19.96 -1.20 -5.14
N LEU A 5 20.38 -0.05 -4.63
CA LEU A 5 19.75 0.57 -3.46
C LEU A 5 18.29 0.91 -3.74
N THR A 6 18.03 1.51 -4.89
CA THR A 6 16.67 1.88 -5.29
C THR A 6 15.77 0.65 -5.38
N LEU A 7 16.24 -0.44 -5.96
CA LEU A 7 15.44 -1.68 -6.06
C LEU A 7 15.12 -2.26 -4.69
N TRP A 8 16.06 -2.24 -3.75
CA TRP A 8 15.80 -2.71 -2.39
C TRP A 8 14.76 -1.85 -1.68
N VAL A 9 14.87 -0.54 -1.78
CA VAL A 9 13.91 0.39 -1.17
C VAL A 9 12.52 0.20 -1.78
N LEU A 10 12.43 0.12 -3.11
CA LEU A 10 11.16 -0.07 -3.79
C LEU A 10 10.54 -1.44 -3.47
N LEU A 11 11.35 -2.47 -3.31
CA LEU A 11 10.87 -3.78 -2.90
C LEU A 11 10.22 -3.70 -1.51
N ILE A 12 10.86 -3.03 -0.56
CA ILE A 12 10.31 -2.86 0.78
C ILE A 12 9.00 -2.07 0.74
N VAL A 13 8.94 -1.01 -0.05
CA VAL A 13 7.71 -0.23 -0.24
C VAL A 13 6.58 -1.11 -0.77
N TYR A 14 6.88 -1.94 -1.76
CA TYR A 14 5.88 -2.81 -2.37
C TYR A 14 5.43 -3.92 -1.43
N ILE A 15 6.33 -4.43 -0.59
CA ILE A 15 5.98 -5.38 0.46
C ILE A 15 4.93 -4.76 1.38
N PHE A 16 5.12 -3.52 1.84
CA PHE A 16 4.14 -2.83 2.68
C PHE A 16 2.82 -2.60 1.96
N ASN A 17 2.87 -2.32 0.66
CA ASN A 17 1.67 -2.15 -0.16
C ASN A 17 0.79 -3.40 -0.11
N PHE A 18 1.36 -4.57 -0.39
CA PHE A 18 0.60 -5.83 -0.39
C PHE A 18 0.30 -6.33 1.02
N LEU A 19 1.15 -6.02 1.99
CA LEU A 19 0.85 -6.31 3.39
C LEU A 19 -0.43 -5.60 3.82
N ASP A 20 -0.57 -4.31 3.50
CA ASP A 20 -1.76 -3.53 3.82
C ASP A 20 -3.02 -4.09 3.15
N ARG A 21 -2.91 -4.55 1.92
CA ARG A 21 -4.04 -5.14 1.21
C ARG A 21 -4.49 -6.44 1.84
N GLN A 22 -3.55 -7.31 2.22
CA GLN A 22 -3.88 -8.60 2.80
C GLN A 22 -4.39 -8.49 4.22
N ILE A 23 -3.88 -7.54 4.99
CA ILE A 23 -4.35 -7.32 6.36
C ILE A 23 -5.85 -7.07 6.39
N VAL A 24 -6.37 -6.22 5.50
CA VAL A 24 -7.81 -5.94 5.47
C VAL A 24 -8.64 -7.20 5.27
N ASN A 25 -8.20 -8.09 4.38
CA ASN A 25 -8.92 -9.34 4.13
C ASN A 25 -8.96 -10.24 5.37
N ILE A 26 -7.84 -10.32 6.11
CA ILE A 26 -7.75 -11.13 7.32
C ILE A 26 -8.55 -10.52 8.46
N LEU A 27 -8.58 -9.19 8.54
CA LEU A 27 -9.27 -8.49 9.63
C LEU A 27 -10.76 -8.27 9.35
N ALA A 28 -11.26 -8.65 8.18
CA ALA A 28 -12.65 -8.39 7.80
C ALA A 28 -13.65 -8.97 8.81
N GLU A 29 -13.45 -10.21 9.26
CA GLU A 29 -14.35 -10.84 10.22
C GLU A 29 -14.31 -10.18 11.60
N PRO A 30 -13.12 -9.96 12.24
CA PRO A 30 -13.08 -9.21 13.49
C PRO A 30 -13.71 -7.81 13.40
N ILE A 31 -13.46 -7.10 12.30
CA ILE A 31 -14.04 -5.77 12.08
C ILE A 31 -15.57 -5.87 11.99
N SER A 32 -16.06 -6.84 11.24
CA SER A 32 -17.50 -7.06 11.07
C SER A 32 -18.18 -7.30 12.42
N ARG A 33 -17.59 -8.11 13.27
CA ARG A 33 -18.14 -8.41 14.60
C ARG A 33 -18.12 -7.18 15.51
N ASP A 34 -17.02 -6.43 15.49
CA ASP A 34 -16.83 -5.27 16.39
C ASP A 34 -17.73 -4.10 16.00
N LEU A 35 -17.85 -3.80 14.72
CA LEU A 35 -18.59 -2.65 14.20
C LEU A 35 -20.00 -3.02 13.72
N GLY A 36 -20.36 -4.28 13.72
CA GLY A 36 -21.68 -4.73 13.29
C GLY A 36 -21.94 -4.55 11.81
N LEU A 37 -20.95 -4.85 10.97
CA LEU A 37 -21.04 -4.63 9.53
C LEU A 37 -21.70 -5.82 8.82
N SER A 38 -22.46 -5.52 7.75
CA SER A 38 -23.04 -6.52 6.87
C SER A 38 -21.99 -7.03 5.87
N ASP A 39 -22.30 -8.14 5.20
CA ASP A 39 -21.43 -8.68 4.15
C ASP A 39 -21.26 -7.68 3.00
N THR A 40 -22.32 -6.94 2.65
CA THR A 40 -22.25 -5.91 1.62
C THR A 40 -21.28 -4.79 2.02
N GLN A 41 -21.34 -4.35 3.29
CA GLN A 41 -20.44 -3.32 3.80
C GLN A 41 -18.99 -3.79 3.78
N ILE A 42 -18.73 -5.03 4.18
CA ILE A 42 -17.38 -5.62 4.12
C ILE A 42 -16.90 -5.70 2.67
N GLY A 43 -17.76 -6.11 1.74
CA GLY A 43 -17.40 -6.17 0.32
C GLY A 43 -17.06 -4.82 -0.27
N LEU A 44 -17.80 -3.77 0.10
CA LEU A 44 -17.49 -2.40 -0.32
C LEU A 44 -16.13 -1.96 0.23
N MET A 45 -15.88 -2.21 1.50
CA MET A 45 -14.64 -1.78 2.16
C MET A 45 -13.40 -2.50 1.63
N THR A 46 -13.49 -3.82 1.40
CA THR A 46 -12.33 -4.62 1.03
C THR A 46 -12.07 -4.68 -0.46
N GLY A 47 -13.07 -4.42 -1.29
CA GLY A 47 -12.98 -4.64 -2.72
C GLY A 47 -13.39 -3.44 -3.57
N ILE A 48 -14.69 -3.24 -3.76
CA ILE A 48 -15.23 -2.37 -4.82
C ILE A 48 -14.76 -0.93 -4.69
N ALA A 49 -14.91 -0.34 -3.50
CA ALA A 49 -14.54 1.07 -3.30
C ALA A 49 -13.04 1.28 -3.49
N PHE A 50 -12.23 0.41 -2.91
CA PHE A 50 -10.78 0.48 -3.05
C PHE A 50 -10.37 0.33 -4.51
N ALA A 51 -10.87 -0.70 -5.19
CA ALA A 51 -10.48 -1.01 -6.56
C ALA A 51 -10.92 0.10 -7.53
N ALA A 52 -12.12 0.67 -7.33
CA ALA A 52 -12.63 1.74 -8.18
C ALA A 52 -11.74 2.97 -8.11
N PHE A 53 -11.43 3.44 -6.91
CA PHE A 53 -10.58 4.63 -6.74
C PHE A 53 -9.14 4.37 -7.15
N TYR A 54 -8.61 3.19 -6.83
CA TYR A 54 -7.27 2.81 -7.26
C TYR A 54 -7.14 2.83 -8.79
N THR A 55 -8.08 2.19 -9.48
CA THR A 55 -8.05 2.11 -10.95
C THR A 55 -8.29 3.48 -11.59
N PHE A 56 -9.27 4.23 -11.07
CA PHE A 56 -9.67 5.51 -11.65
C PHE A 56 -8.53 6.53 -11.56
N LEU A 57 -7.80 6.56 -10.45
CA LEU A 57 -6.70 7.48 -10.23
C LEU A 57 -5.37 6.95 -10.78
N GLY A 58 -5.26 5.64 -10.95
CA GLY A 58 -4.02 5.03 -11.44
C GLY A 58 -3.62 5.51 -12.83
N ILE A 59 -4.61 5.66 -13.74
CA ILE A 59 -4.32 6.07 -15.11
C ILE A 59 -3.74 7.50 -15.18
N PRO A 60 -4.40 8.54 -14.61
CA PRO A 60 -3.81 9.89 -14.66
C PRO A 60 -2.50 10.00 -13.90
N ILE A 61 -2.34 9.28 -12.79
CA ILE A 61 -1.10 9.30 -12.03
C ILE A 61 0.02 8.61 -12.80
N ALA A 62 -0.27 7.51 -13.50
CA ALA A 62 0.71 6.85 -14.35
C ALA A 62 1.23 7.79 -15.45
N ARG A 63 0.32 8.52 -16.08
CA ARG A 63 0.69 9.52 -17.08
C ARG A 63 1.57 10.62 -16.48
N TYR A 64 1.22 11.08 -15.28
CA TYR A 64 2.01 12.07 -14.57
C TYR A 64 3.41 11.56 -14.25
N ALA A 65 3.50 10.32 -13.76
CA ALA A 65 4.79 9.71 -13.38
C ALA A 65 5.73 9.55 -14.58
N ASP A 66 5.18 9.35 -15.78
CA ASP A 66 6.00 9.14 -16.98
C ASP A 66 6.49 10.44 -17.63
N ARG A 67 6.05 11.60 -17.13
CA ARG A 67 6.56 12.89 -17.64
C ARG A 67 8.04 13.05 -17.30
N PRO A 68 8.87 13.58 -18.23
CA PRO A 68 10.31 13.67 -18.00
C PRO A 68 10.71 14.50 -16.77
N LYS A 69 9.90 15.49 -16.40
CA LYS A 69 10.21 16.40 -15.29
C LYS A 69 9.63 15.97 -13.94
N THR A 70 8.90 14.85 -13.91
CA THR A 70 8.28 14.40 -12.67
C THR A 70 9.32 13.90 -11.68
N ASN A 71 9.23 14.35 -10.43
CA ASN A 71 10.03 13.83 -9.34
C ASN A 71 9.36 12.53 -8.83
N ARG A 72 9.80 11.40 -9.37
CA ARG A 72 9.21 10.10 -9.06
C ARG A 72 9.46 9.68 -7.62
N VAL A 73 10.63 10.01 -7.08
CA VAL A 73 10.94 9.73 -5.68
C VAL A 73 10.00 10.52 -4.77
N GLY A 74 9.77 11.79 -5.08
CA GLY A 74 8.81 12.61 -4.34
C GLY A 74 7.39 12.07 -4.45
N LEU A 75 6.98 11.63 -5.64
CA LEU A 75 5.66 11.05 -5.84
C LEU A 75 5.48 9.76 -5.03
N ILE A 76 6.46 8.88 -5.03
CA ILE A 76 6.43 7.65 -4.23
C ILE A 76 6.35 7.99 -2.75
N SER A 77 7.14 8.95 -2.28
CA SER A 77 7.16 9.35 -0.87
C SER A 77 5.82 9.92 -0.43
N VAL A 78 5.22 10.82 -1.21
CA VAL A 78 3.90 11.40 -0.91
C VAL A 78 2.84 10.31 -0.92
N SER A 79 2.85 9.42 -1.91
CA SER A 79 1.91 8.31 -1.99
C SER A 79 2.01 7.40 -0.76
N LEU A 80 3.22 7.10 -0.35
CA LEU A 80 3.48 6.25 0.82
C LEU A 80 3.00 6.93 2.12
N ILE A 81 3.21 8.24 2.27
CA ILE A 81 2.69 8.98 3.42
C ILE A 81 1.17 8.91 3.46
N ILE A 82 0.50 9.16 2.34
CA ILE A 82 -0.96 9.15 2.27
C ILE A 82 -1.49 7.76 2.61
N TRP A 83 -1.02 6.72 1.94
CA TRP A 83 -1.57 5.39 2.20
C TRP A 83 -1.24 4.88 3.60
N SER A 84 -0.02 5.12 4.09
CA SER A 84 0.38 4.67 5.43
C SER A 84 -0.38 5.41 6.52
N GLY A 85 -0.57 6.71 6.36
CA GLY A 85 -1.38 7.51 7.28
C GLY A 85 -2.83 7.05 7.30
N MET A 86 -3.41 6.76 6.13
CA MET A 86 -4.79 6.28 6.04
C MET A 86 -4.92 4.85 6.58
N THR A 87 -3.92 3.99 6.40
CA THR A 87 -3.91 2.67 7.01
C THR A 87 -3.91 2.78 8.54
N ALA A 88 -3.10 3.66 9.10
CA ALA A 88 -3.11 3.91 10.54
C ALA A 88 -4.46 4.45 11.01
N LEU A 89 -5.10 5.33 10.23
CA LEU A 89 -6.43 5.85 10.54
C LEU A 89 -7.49 4.74 10.53
N CYS A 90 -7.33 3.69 9.73
CA CYS A 90 -8.23 2.54 9.80
C CYS A 90 -8.23 1.93 11.21
N GLY A 91 -7.10 1.97 11.89
CA GLY A 91 -6.97 1.43 13.25
C GLY A 91 -7.71 2.24 14.32
N VAL A 92 -8.09 3.49 14.02
CA VAL A 92 -8.84 4.33 14.96
C VAL A 92 -10.28 4.60 14.49
N ALA A 93 -10.72 3.96 13.43
CA ALA A 93 -12.07 4.12 12.92
C ALA A 93 -13.10 3.55 13.91
N GLN A 94 -14.19 4.26 14.14
CA GLN A 94 -15.22 3.89 15.11
C GLN A 94 -16.51 3.38 14.47
N ASN A 95 -16.67 3.57 13.16
CA ASN A 95 -17.85 3.12 12.43
C ASN A 95 -17.48 2.82 10.98
N PHE A 96 -18.48 2.28 10.24
CA PHE A 96 -18.28 1.90 8.84
C PHE A 96 -17.86 3.08 7.96
N VAL A 97 -18.48 4.25 8.13
CA VAL A 97 -18.19 5.41 7.28
C VAL A 97 -16.75 5.85 7.44
N GLN A 98 -16.26 5.95 8.67
CA GLN A 98 -14.87 6.32 8.93
C GLN A 98 -13.89 5.29 8.34
N LEU A 99 -14.20 4.01 8.51
CA LEU A 99 -13.36 2.94 7.99
C LEU A 99 -13.34 2.94 6.46
N LEU A 100 -14.51 3.13 5.84
CA LEU A 100 -14.62 3.19 4.39
C LEU A 100 -13.84 4.37 3.81
N LEU A 101 -13.97 5.55 4.43
CA LEU A 101 -13.22 6.73 3.98
C LEU A 101 -11.72 6.54 4.11
N ALA A 102 -11.27 5.94 5.20
CA ALA A 102 -9.85 5.63 5.38
C ALA A 102 -9.36 4.63 4.32
N ARG A 103 -10.15 3.62 3.99
CA ARG A 103 -9.80 2.65 2.94
C ARG A 103 -9.75 3.30 1.55
N ILE A 104 -10.66 4.21 1.26
CA ILE A 104 -10.60 4.99 0.02
C ILE A 104 -9.30 5.80 -0.02
N GLY A 105 -8.94 6.44 1.10
CA GLY A 105 -7.68 7.17 1.22
C GLY A 105 -6.44 6.29 0.97
N VAL A 106 -6.46 5.06 1.45
CA VAL A 106 -5.39 4.09 1.16
C VAL A 106 -5.30 3.84 -0.34
N GLY A 107 -6.44 3.61 -0.99
CA GLY A 107 -6.48 3.40 -2.45
C GLY A 107 -5.94 4.59 -3.23
N VAL A 108 -6.29 5.81 -2.82
CA VAL A 108 -5.78 7.04 -3.43
C VAL A 108 -4.26 7.11 -3.29
N GLY A 109 -3.72 6.84 -2.10
CA GLY A 109 -2.28 6.86 -1.88
C GLY A 109 -1.55 5.78 -2.68
N GLU A 110 -2.07 4.56 -2.70
CA GLU A 110 -1.43 3.46 -3.42
C GLU A 110 -1.44 3.63 -4.93
N ALA A 111 -2.42 4.36 -5.46
CA ALA A 111 -2.54 4.57 -6.91
C ALA A 111 -1.33 5.26 -7.52
N GLY A 112 -0.60 6.05 -6.74
CA GLY A 112 0.59 6.75 -7.23
C GLY A 112 1.88 5.96 -7.14
N CYS A 113 1.93 4.90 -6.33
CA CYS A 113 3.17 4.23 -6.00
C CYS A 113 3.68 3.33 -7.13
N THR A 114 2.87 2.39 -7.60
CA THR A 114 3.31 1.40 -8.61
C THR A 114 3.70 2.04 -9.95
N PRO A 115 2.89 2.97 -10.52
CA PRO A 115 3.31 3.64 -11.75
C PRO A 115 4.63 4.40 -11.59
N ALA A 116 4.80 5.13 -10.49
CA ALA A 116 6.02 5.87 -10.25
C ALA A 116 7.23 4.95 -10.07
N ALA A 117 7.06 3.81 -9.38
CA ALA A 117 8.11 2.83 -9.19
C ALA A 117 8.54 2.19 -10.51
N HIS A 118 7.57 1.78 -11.33
CA HIS A 118 7.88 1.19 -12.65
C HIS A 118 8.59 2.18 -13.56
N SER A 119 8.14 3.43 -13.56
CA SER A 119 8.77 4.50 -14.34
C SER A 119 10.21 4.76 -13.87
N LEU A 120 10.44 4.78 -12.58
CA LEU A 120 11.75 4.98 -12.00
C LEU A 120 12.71 3.82 -12.36
N ILE A 121 12.22 2.58 -12.28
CA ILE A 121 13.00 1.40 -12.65
C ILE A 121 13.37 1.46 -14.14
N ALA A 122 12.41 1.83 -14.99
CA ALA A 122 12.65 1.93 -16.43
C ALA A 122 13.74 2.95 -16.76
N ASP A 123 13.80 4.05 -16.00
CA ASP A 123 14.82 5.08 -16.22
C ASP A 123 16.20 4.66 -15.71
N LEU A 124 16.27 3.94 -14.59
CA LEU A 124 17.54 3.60 -13.95
C LEU A 124 18.16 2.30 -14.46
N ALA A 125 17.33 1.34 -14.88
CA ALA A 125 17.82 0.04 -15.33
C ALA A 125 18.16 0.08 -16.82
N PRO A 126 19.34 -0.48 -17.23
CA PRO A 126 19.61 -0.67 -18.66
C PRO A 126 18.54 -1.56 -19.28
N PRO A 127 18.26 -1.40 -20.60
CA PRO A 127 17.18 -2.18 -21.24
C PRO A 127 17.29 -3.69 -21.03
N GLU A 128 18.49 -4.23 -21.02
CA GLU A 128 18.73 -5.67 -20.85
C GLU A 128 18.49 -6.14 -19.41
N LYS A 129 18.40 -5.22 -18.43
CA LYS A 129 18.18 -5.55 -17.02
C LYS A 129 16.80 -5.17 -16.52
N ARG A 130 15.97 -4.53 -17.36
CA ARG A 130 14.64 -4.04 -16.92
C ARG A 130 13.72 -5.16 -16.48
N ALA A 131 13.65 -6.25 -17.24
CA ALA A 131 12.80 -7.38 -16.90
C ALA A 131 13.22 -7.99 -15.56
N SER A 132 14.52 -8.15 -15.34
CA SER A 132 15.06 -8.67 -14.09
C SER A 132 14.77 -7.74 -12.92
N ALA A 133 14.91 -6.43 -13.11
CA ALA A 133 14.65 -5.43 -12.08
C ALA A 133 13.17 -5.42 -11.68
N ILE A 134 12.26 -5.47 -12.67
CA ILE A 134 10.82 -5.50 -12.40
C ILE A 134 10.44 -6.81 -11.72
N SER A 135 11.04 -7.93 -12.10
CA SER A 135 10.80 -9.21 -11.43
C SER A 135 11.22 -9.17 -9.96
N PHE A 136 12.36 -8.57 -9.66
CA PHE A 136 12.83 -8.38 -8.28
C PHE A 136 11.84 -7.53 -7.49
N TYR A 137 11.39 -6.39 -8.04
CA TYR A 137 10.40 -5.53 -7.42
C TYR A 137 9.09 -6.28 -7.16
N SER A 138 8.68 -7.12 -8.12
CA SER A 138 7.42 -7.87 -8.02
C SER A 138 7.44 -8.95 -6.94
N LEU A 139 8.61 -9.32 -6.40
CA LEU A 139 8.69 -10.21 -5.23
C LEU A 139 7.95 -9.62 -4.02
N GLY A 140 7.73 -8.32 -4.00
CA GLY A 140 6.91 -7.68 -2.97
C GLY A 140 5.49 -8.23 -2.87
N ILE A 141 4.92 -8.74 -3.98
CA ILE A 141 3.57 -9.28 -3.99
C ILE A 141 3.46 -10.52 -3.08
N PRO A 142 4.20 -11.63 -3.33
CA PRO A 142 4.08 -12.81 -2.46
C PRO A 142 4.63 -12.57 -1.06
N ILE A 143 5.73 -11.82 -0.92
CA ILE A 143 6.32 -11.55 0.38
C ILE A 143 5.38 -10.69 1.23
N GLY A 144 4.84 -9.61 0.66
CA GLY A 144 3.90 -8.74 1.36
C GLY A 144 2.61 -9.45 1.73
N SER A 145 2.08 -10.27 0.82
CA SER A 145 0.87 -11.04 1.07
C SER A 145 1.08 -12.03 2.23
N LEU A 146 2.19 -12.75 2.23
CA LEU A 146 2.49 -13.70 3.29
C LEU A 146 2.68 -12.99 4.64
N LEU A 147 3.45 -11.92 4.66
CA LEU A 147 3.68 -11.16 5.89
C LEU A 147 2.39 -10.54 6.40
N GLY A 148 1.52 -10.06 5.51
CA GLY A 148 0.22 -9.51 5.89
C GLY A 148 -0.66 -10.56 6.55
N MET A 149 -0.70 -11.77 6.00
CA MET A 149 -1.47 -12.87 6.57
C MET A 149 -0.94 -13.26 7.95
N VAL A 150 0.38 -13.45 8.08
CA VAL A 150 0.99 -13.92 9.32
C VAL A 150 0.93 -12.83 10.39
N ILE A 151 1.40 -11.63 10.09
CA ILE A 151 1.47 -10.53 11.05
C ILE A 151 0.06 -10.07 11.42
N GLY A 152 -0.82 -9.92 10.43
CA GLY A 152 -2.20 -9.50 10.66
C GLY A 152 -2.94 -10.47 11.56
N GLY A 153 -2.82 -11.77 11.29
CA GLY A 153 -3.46 -12.79 12.12
C GLY A 153 -2.93 -12.83 13.54
N LEU A 154 -1.61 -12.82 13.71
CA LEU A 154 -1.00 -12.88 15.03
C LEU A 154 -1.30 -11.63 15.86
N VAL A 155 -1.19 -10.45 15.26
CA VAL A 155 -1.45 -9.20 15.98
C VAL A 155 -2.93 -9.06 16.31
N ALA A 156 -3.82 -9.43 15.38
CA ALA A 156 -5.26 -9.36 15.64
C ALA A 156 -5.67 -10.28 16.78
N ASP A 157 -5.12 -11.48 16.85
CA ASP A 157 -5.41 -12.43 17.93
C ASP A 157 -4.88 -11.94 19.28
N ALA A 158 -3.72 -11.30 19.29
CA ALA A 158 -3.08 -10.86 20.54
C ALA A 158 -3.57 -9.49 21.02
N TYR A 159 -3.79 -8.54 20.10
CA TYR A 159 -4.04 -7.13 20.42
C TYR A 159 -5.27 -6.54 19.73
N GLY A 160 -5.94 -7.29 18.85
CA GLY A 160 -7.11 -6.82 18.12
C GLY A 160 -6.78 -6.24 16.75
N TRP A 161 -7.84 -6.02 15.95
CA TRP A 161 -7.68 -5.55 14.58
C TRP A 161 -7.15 -4.12 14.48
N ARG A 162 -7.46 -3.27 15.49
CA ARG A 162 -6.97 -1.88 15.48
C ARG A 162 -5.45 -1.83 15.58
N ALA A 163 -4.86 -2.67 16.43
CA ALA A 163 -3.40 -2.76 16.57
C ALA A 163 -2.75 -3.24 15.28
N ALA A 164 -3.39 -4.15 14.56
CA ALA A 164 -2.87 -4.65 13.28
C ALA A 164 -2.77 -3.52 12.25
N PHE A 165 -3.80 -2.67 12.14
CA PHE A 165 -3.73 -1.51 11.24
C PHE A 165 -2.65 -0.51 11.65
N LEU A 166 -2.49 -0.26 12.94
CA LEU A 166 -1.45 0.67 13.40
C LEU A 166 -0.05 0.13 13.11
N ILE A 167 0.17 -1.16 13.32
CA ILE A 167 1.46 -1.81 13.02
C ILE A 167 1.73 -1.82 11.51
N ALA A 168 0.68 -1.93 10.69
CA ALA A 168 0.84 -1.89 9.24
C ALA A 168 1.12 -0.46 8.73
N GLY A 169 0.48 0.54 9.33
CA GLY A 169 0.56 1.92 8.84
C GLY A 169 1.75 2.72 9.37
N LEU A 170 2.04 2.62 10.66
CA LEU A 170 3.06 3.47 11.28
C LEU A 170 4.47 3.24 10.71
N PRO A 171 4.95 1.99 10.50
CA PRO A 171 6.26 1.81 9.89
C PRO A 171 6.36 2.35 8.48
N GLY A 172 5.25 2.40 7.73
CA GLY A 172 5.23 3.01 6.41
C GLY A 172 5.55 4.49 6.42
N LEU A 173 5.14 5.21 7.46
CA LEU A 173 5.48 6.63 7.60
C LEU A 173 6.98 6.82 7.79
N ALA A 174 7.62 5.96 8.59
CA ALA A 174 9.07 5.98 8.76
C ALA A 174 9.78 5.63 7.44
N LEU A 175 9.24 4.67 6.71
CA LEU A 175 9.77 4.28 5.40
C LEU A 175 9.66 5.42 4.38
N ALA A 176 8.59 6.21 4.45
CA ALA A 176 8.43 7.38 3.58
C ALA A 176 9.55 8.40 3.80
N ALA A 177 9.95 8.63 5.03
CA ALA A 177 11.08 9.50 5.33
C ALA A 177 12.38 8.94 4.73
N LEU A 178 12.59 7.62 4.81
CA LEU A 178 13.74 6.97 4.21
C LEU A 178 13.76 7.11 2.68
N VAL A 179 12.61 6.94 2.04
CA VAL A 179 12.50 7.07 0.58
C VAL A 179 12.82 8.48 0.13
N PHE A 180 12.40 9.49 0.90
CA PHE A 180 12.62 10.89 0.55
C PHE A 180 14.11 11.26 0.60
N LEU A 181 14.87 10.63 1.47
CA LEU A 181 16.31 10.83 1.56
C LEU A 181 17.06 10.09 0.46
#